data_d0a7e757775b44d525995a4af1985890
#
_entry.id   d0a7e757775b44d525995a4af1985890
#
_cell.length_a   1.000
_cell.length_b   1.000
_cell.length_c   1.000
_cell.angle_alpha   90.00
_cell.angle_beta   90.00
_cell.angle_gamma   90.00
#
_symmetry.space_group_name_H-M   'P 1'
#
loop_
_entity.id
_entity.type
_entity.pdbx_description
1 polymer ?
#
loop_
_entity_poly.entity_id
_entity_poly.type
_entity_poly.pdbx_seq_one_letter_code
_entity_poly.pdbx_strand_id
1 'polypeptide(L)' 'MMTNAKLTRPEFLETEADYENAPEGTIVACEDSPPWHKFGSEWSSVIAYGVQDDKGMSRAIRQVLRWGWGE' A
#
# COMPACT_ATOMS: atom_id res chain seq x y z
N MET A 1 7.65 26.85 -3.55
CA MET A 1 7.58 26.18 -3.60
C MET A 1 7.00 25.41 -3.56
N MET A 2 7.00 24.95 -3.77
CA MET A 2 6.59 24.27 -3.85
C MET A 2 6.21 23.46 -3.39
N THR A 3 5.45 23.77 -3.10
CA THR A 3 5.12 22.77 -2.60
C THR A 3 5.12 21.58 -3.14
N ASN A 4 5.26 20.70 -2.72
CA ASN A 4 5.52 19.46 -3.22
C ASN A 4 4.50 18.48 -2.89
N ALA A 5 3.57 18.24 -3.76
CA ALA A 5 2.54 17.27 -3.54
C ALA A 5 3.12 15.92 -3.20
N LYS A 6 4.26 15.59 -3.74
CA LYS A 6 4.80 14.28 -3.44
C LYS A 6 5.30 14.17 -2.02
N LEU A 7 5.45 15.27 -1.33
CA LEU A 7 5.82 15.22 0.06
C LEU A 7 4.62 14.93 0.95
N THR A 8 3.43 14.86 0.37
CA THR A 8 2.25 14.59 1.16
C THR A 8 1.75 13.17 1.02
N ARG A 9 2.50 12.31 0.35
CA ARG A 9 2.06 10.93 0.27
C ARG A 9 2.12 10.30 1.65
N PRO A 10 1.19 9.37 1.92
CA PRO A 10 1.05 8.84 3.28
C PRO A 10 2.18 7.89 3.65
N GLU A 11 2.51 7.88 4.93
CA GLU A 11 3.43 6.88 5.47
C GLU A 11 2.72 5.59 5.81
N PHE A 12 1.42 5.67 6.08
CA PHE A 12 0.63 4.52 6.47
C PHE A 12 -0.65 4.51 5.68
N LEU A 13 -1.13 3.33 5.36
CA LEU A 13 -2.43 3.17 4.73
C LEU A 13 -3.37 2.55 5.74
N GLU A 14 -4.54 3.17 5.94
CA GLU A 14 -5.46 2.77 6.99
C GLU A 14 -6.84 2.43 6.45
N THR A 15 -7.36 3.22 5.53
CA THR A 15 -8.72 3.05 5.04
C THR A 15 -8.72 2.40 3.68
N GLU A 16 -9.89 1.91 3.29
CA GLU A 16 -10.04 1.33 1.96
C GLU A 16 -9.64 2.34 0.89
N ALA A 17 -10.01 3.61 1.08
CA ALA A 17 -9.66 4.63 0.11
C ALA A 17 -8.15 4.82 0.03
N ASP A 18 -7.46 4.71 1.17
CA ASP A 18 -6.00 4.81 1.16
C ASP A 18 -5.38 3.74 0.27
N TYR A 19 -5.85 2.51 0.42
CA TYR A 19 -5.31 1.41 -0.37
C TYR A 19 -5.71 1.55 -1.83
N GLU A 20 -6.91 2.00 -2.08
CA GLU A 20 -7.38 2.20 -3.43
C GLU A 20 -6.57 3.25 -4.17
N ASN A 21 -6.21 4.32 -3.46
CA ASN A 21 -5.50 5.43 -4.07
C ASN A 21 -4.00 5.19 -4.19
N ALA A 22 -3.48 4.16 -3.56
CA ALA A 22 -2.07 3.85 -3.70
C ALA A 22 -1.79 3.38 -5.12
N PRO A 23 -0.73 3.87 -5.74
CA PRO A 23 -0.44 3.48 -7.12
C PRO A 23 0.08 2.05 -7.20
N GLU A 24 0.00 1.50 -8.38
CA GLU A 24 0.57 0.18 -8.64
C GLU A 24 2.05 0.21 -8.30
N GLY A 25 2.54 -0.89 -7.73
CA GLY A 25 3.94 -0.97 -7.33
C GLY A 25 4.17 -0.63 -5.87
N THR A 26 3.16 -0.06 -5.19
CA THR A 26 3.28 0.26 -3.77
C THR A 26 3.47 -1.01 -2.96
N ILE A 27 4.41 -0.95 -2.01
CA ILE A 27 4.65 -2.05 -1.09
C ILE A 27 4.35 -1.56 0.32
N VAL A 28 3.58 -2.34 1.05
CA VAL A 28 3.21 -2.01 2.43
C VAL A 28 3.45 -3.22 3.32
N ALA A 29 3.64 -2.96 4.61
CA ALA A 29 3.87 -4.04 5.57
C ALA A 29 3.45 -3.61 6.95
N CYS A 30 3.23 -4.59 7.80
CA CYS A 30 3.05 -4.34 9.22
C CYS A 30 3.77 -5.44 9.98
N GLU A 31 3.89 -5.24 11.29
CA GLU A 31 4.71 -6.12 12.12
C GLU A 31 4.36 -7.59 12.02
N ASP A 32 3.07 -7.87 11.99
CA ASP A 32 2.60 -9.25 12.06
C ASP A 32 2.26 -9.84 10.71
N SER A 33 2.66 -9.19 9.64
CA SER A 33 2.22 -9.60 8.31
C SER A 33 3.33 -9.40 7.31
N PRO A 34 3.44 -10.29 6.33
CA PRO A 34 4.45 -10.10 5.29
C PRO A 34 4.14 -8.87 4.44
N PRO A 35 5.12 -8.38 3.69
CA PRO A 35 4.87 -7.28 2.79
C PRO A 35 3.84 -7.64 1.71
N TRP A 36 3.04 -6.65 1.37
CA TRP A 36 2.05 -6.78 0.30
C TRP A 36 2.37 -5.77 -0.77
N HIS A 37 2.15 -6.15 -1.98
CA HIS A 37 2.55 -5.37 -3.15
C HIS A 37 1.35 -5.20 -4.05
N LYS A 38 1.10 -3.98 -4.49
CA LYS A 38 -0.06 -3.68 -5.31
C LYS A 38 0.25 -3.94 -6.77
N PHE A 39 -0.60 -4.71 -7.41
CA PHE A 39 -0.44 -5.02 -8.80
C PHE A 39 -1.83 -4.90 -9.44
N GLY A 40 -2.00 -3.93 -10.30
CA GLY A 40 -3.32 -3.61 -10.80
C GLY A 40 -4.18 -3.08 -9.66
N SER A 41 -5.33 -3.68 -9.45
CA SER A 41 -6.22 -3.29 -8.37
C SER A 41 -6.19 -4.28 -7.22
N GLU A 42 -5.18 -5.15 -7.19
CA GLU A 42 -5.10 -6.20 -6.20
C GLU A 42 -3.80 -6.11 -5.43
N TRP A 43 -3.80 -6.70 -4.23
CA TRP A 43 -2.62 -6.77 -3.39
C TRP A 43 -2.22 -8.23 -3.23
N SER A 44 -0.95 -8.51 -3.43
CA SER A 44 -0.45 -9.87 -3.24
C SER A 44 0.77 -9.85 -2.35
N SER A 45 0.97 -10.96 -1.65
CA SER A 45 2.10 -11.11 -0.75
C SER A 45 3.09 -12.07 -1.39
N VAL A 46 4.38 -11.82 -1.11
CA VAL A 46 5.43 -12.67 -1.68
C VAL A 46 5.51 -14.02 -0.97
N ILE A 47 5.01 -14.12 0.25
CA ILE A 47 5.15 -15.35 1.00
C ILE A 47 3.83 -15.94 1.47
N ALA A 48 2.72 -15.22 1.30
CA ALA A 48 1.41 -15.72 1.68
C ALA A 48 0.63 -15.99 0.41
N TYR A 49 -0.20 -17.01 0.47
CA TYR A 49 -1.07 -17.29 -0.66
C TYR A 49 -2.23 -16.36 -0.67
N GLY A 50 -2.71 -16.07 -1.86
CA GLY A 50 -3.94 -15.32 -2.01
C GLY A 50 -3.69 -13.88 -2.40
N VAL A 51 -4.79 -13.24 -2.69
CA VAL A 51 -4.84 -11.90 -3.18
C VAL A 51 -5.88 -11.17 -2.36
N GLN A 52 -5.60 -9.93 -2.02
CA GLN A 52 -6.55 -9.12 -1.27
C GLN A 52 -7.00 -7.96 -2.13
N ASP A 53 -8.25 -7.54 -1.94
CA ASP A 53 -8.69 -6.28 -2.52
C ASP A 53 -8.45 -5.17 -1.49
N ASP A 54 -8.77 -3.94 -1.88
CA ASP A 54 -8.52 -2.80 -1.00
C ASP A 54 -9.29 -2.91 0.29
N LYS A 55 -10.49 -3.46 0.25
CA LYS A 55 -11.28 -3.63 1.46
C LYS A 55 -10.62 -4.61 2.41
N GLY A 56 -10.10 -5.71 1.88
CA GLY A 56 -9.41 -6.69 2.70
C GLY A 56 -8.15 -6.11 3.31
N MET A 57 -7.43 -5.33 2.54
CA MET A 57 -6.22 -4.70 3.03
C MET A 57 -6.52 -3.70 4.15
N SER A 58 -7.67 -3.04 4.09
CA SER A 58 -8.00 -2.00 5.06
C SER A 58 -8.28 -2.55 6.46
N ARG A 59 -8.24 -3.86 6.63
CA ARG A 59 -8.43 -4.46 7.94
C ARG A 59 -7.23 -4.23 8.86
N ALA A 60 -6.13 -3.75 8.31
CA ALA A 60 -4.94 -3.47 9.12
C ALA A 60 -4.31 -2.18 8.62
N ILE A 61 -3.67 -1.48 9.54
CA ILE A 61 -2.89 -0.30 9.21
C ILE A 61 -1.50 -0.82 8.83
N ARG A 62 -1.02 -0.39 7.66
CA ARG A 62 0.28 -0.86 7.18
C ARG A 62 1.15 0.30 6.80
N GLN A 63 2.44 0.15 7.04
CA GLN A 63 3.41 1.17 6.69
C GLN A 63 3.77 1.05 5.23
N VAL A 64 3.91 2.18 4.56
CA VAL A 64 4.32 2.22 3.16
C VAL A 64 5.83 2.08 3.11
N LEU A 65 6.31 1.03 2.45
CA LEU A 65 7.74 0.82 2.28
C LEU A 65 8.21 1.38 0.95
N ARG A 66 7.37 1.37 -0.06
CA ARG A 66 7.67 1.97 -1.35
C ARG A 66 6.37 2.47 -1.94
N TRP A 67 6.35 3.71 -2.35
CA TRP A 67 5.16 4.31 -2.96
C TRP A 67 5.27 4.16 -4.47
N GLY A 68 4.37 3.37 -5.04
CA GLY A 68 4.43 3.08 -6.44
C GLY A 68 5.74 2.41 -6.78
N TRP A 69 6.29 2.76 -7.90
CA TRP A 69 7.55 2.17 -8.36
C TRP A 69 8.74 3.06 -7.96
N GLY A 70 8.60 3.79 -6.88
CA GLY A 70 9.69 4.62 -6.39
C GLY A 70 9.63 6.05 -6.87
N GLU A 71 8.44 6.49 -7.22
CA GLU A 71 8.26 7.88 -7.70
C GLU A 71 8.33 8.88 -6.59
#